data_3755849421bde615c495409658171a2c
#
_entry.id   3755849421bde615c495409658171a2c
#
_cell.length_a   1.000
_cell.length_b   1.000
_cell.length_c   1.000
_cell.angle_alpha   90.00
_cell.angle_beta   90.00
_cell.angle_gamma   90.00
#
_symmetry.space_group_name_H-M   'P 1'
#
loop_
_entity.id
_entity.type
_entity.pdbx_description
1 polymer ?
#
loop_
_entity_poly.entity_id
_entity_poly.type
_entity_poly.pdbx_seq_one_letter_code
_entity_poly.pdbx_strand_id
1 'polypeptide(L)'
;MTLEFILHCEPPKHTAQGSSMILKSKKTGKYFIGKKANSNAIQTKNELLAMLLPYAPETPLQGAIRLEIDIFYSWRKSETKKNRANGQMPVITKPDLDNWVKQFNDCLTRLAFWRDDAQVFDMHLTKFYADKPMIHVRITEFNG
;
A
#
# COMPACT_ATOMS: atom_id res chain seq x y z
N MET A 1 18.52 1.24 13.11
CA MET A 1 17.41 2.16 13.44
C MET A 1 16.09 1.50 13.03
N THR A 2 15.07 1.61 13.86
CA THR A 2 13.75 1.04 13.57
C THR A 2 12.70 2.12 13.71
N LEU A 3 11.87 2.26 12.67
CA LEU A 3 10.66 3.07 12.69
C LEU A 3 9.46 2.13 12.78
N GLU A 4 8.57 2.38 13.73
CA GLU A 4 7.35 1.58 13.86
C GLU A 4 6.17 2.51 14.12
N PHE A 5 5.08 2.31 13.39
CA PHE A 5 3.88 3.11 13.54
C PHE A 5 2.65 2.37 13.05
N ILE A 6 1.49 2.87 13.45
CA ILE A 6 0.20 2.31 13.06
C ILE A 6 -0.62 3.43 12.42
N LEU A 7 -1.13 3.17 11.21
CA LEU A 7 -2.13 4.03 10.58
C LEU A 7 -3.51 3.49 10.93
N HIS A 8 -4.28 4.29 11.67
CA HIS A 8 -5.65 3.93 12.08
C HIS A 8 -6.62 4.34 10.98
N CYS A 9 -6.78 3.46 10.01
CA CYS A 9 -7.65 3.69 8.85
C CYS A 9 -8.10 2.37 8.26
N GLU A 10 -9.14 2.41 7.41
CA GLU A 10 -9.47 1.29 6.56
C GLU A 10 -8.40 1.22 5.46
N PRO A 11 -7.67 0.09 5.32
CA PRO A 11 -6.64 0.01 4.29
C PRO A 11 -7.20 0.16 2.88
N PRO A 12 -6.39 0.69 1.93
CA PRO A 12 -6.84 0.86 0.55
C PRO A 12 -7.28 -0.45 -0.10
N LYS A 13 -8.39 -0.40 -0.83
CA LYS A 13 -8.92 -1.50 -1.64
C LYS A 13 -8.65 -1.28 -3.13
N HIS A 14 -8.16 -0.10 -3.50
CA HIS A 14 -7.86 0.27 -4.88
C HIS A 14 -6.36 0.43 -5.06
N THR A 15 -5.85 -0.02 -6.20
CA THR A 15 -4.44 0.13 -6.54
C THR A 15 -4.25 1.31 -7.48
N ALA A 16 -3.01 1.79 -7.60
CA ALA A 16 -2.68 2.93 -8.46
C ALA A 16 -2.66 2.59 -9.96
N GLN A 17 -2.95 1.35 -10.33
CA GLN A 17 -2.96 0.94 -11.73
C GLN A 17 -4.25 1.39 -12.41
N GLY A 18 -4.11 2.22 -13.46
CA GLY A 18 -5.25 2.61 -14.27
C GLY A 18 -5.75 1.47 -15.15
N SER A 19 -7.01 1.57 -15.59
CA SER A 19 -7.58 0.61 -16.53
C SER A 19 -6.98 0.82 -17.92
N SER A 20 -6.73 -0.28 -18.64
CA SER A 20 -6.36 -0.22 -20.05
C SER A 20 -7.60 0.15 -20.87
N MET A 21 -7.42 0.99 -21.88
CA MET A 21 -8.49 1.39 -22.78
C MET A 21 -7.96 1.54 -24.20
N ILE A 22 -8.83 1.34 -25.19
CA ILE A 22 -8.49 1.55 -26.60
C ILE A 22 -8.76 3.01 -26.93
N LEU A 23 -7.72 3.71 -27.36
CA LEU A 23 -7.77 5.12 -27.73
C LEU A 23 -7.50 5.27 -29.21
N LYS A 24 -8.08 6.32 -29.82
CA LYS A 24 -7.83 6.66 -31.22
C LYS A 24 -7.00 7.95 -31.31
N SER A 25 -5.88 7.88 -32.05
CA SER A 25 -5.06 9.07 -32.27
C SER A 25 -5.79 10.06 -33.19
N LYS A 26 -5.90 11.31 -32.77
CA LYS A 26 -6.49 12.39 -33.57
C LYS A 26 -5.63 12.75 -34.78
N LYS A 27 -4.32 12.53 -34.72
CA LYS A 27 -3.37 12.86 -35.78
C LYS A 27 -3.32 11.81 -36.88
N THR A 28 -3.32 10.53 -36.51
CA THR A 28 -3.10 9.42 -37.46
C THR A 28 -4.33 8.59 -37.71
N GLY A 29 -5.37 8.71 -36.90
CA GLY A 29 -6.57 7.89 -36.95
C GLY A 29 -6.36 6.43 -36.51
N LYS A 30 -5.15 6.09 -36.05
CA LYS A 30 -4.82 4.73 -35.59
C LYS A 30 -5.26 4.53 -34.16
N TYR A 31 -5.62 3.30 -33.83
CA TYR A 31 -5.99 2.91 -32.47
C TYR A 31 -4.73 2.47 -31.70
N PHE A 32 -4.69 2.77 -30.40
CA PHE A 32 -3.64 2.33 -29.52
C PHE A 32 -4.19 2.02 -28.15
N ILE A 33 -3.46 1.22 -27.33
CA ILE A 33 -3.82 0.90 -25.97
C ILE A 33 -3.17 1.93 -25.06
N GLY A 34 -4.00 2.66 -24.33
CA GLY A 34 -3.55 3.61 -23.30
C GLY A 34 -4.07 3.22 -21.94
N LYS A 35 -3.56 3.88 -20.90
CA LYS A 35 -4.05 3.72 -19.53
C LYS A 35 -4.76 4.99 -19.09
N LYS A 36 -5.98 4.82 -18.58
CA LYS A 36 -6.73 5.93 -17.98
C LYS A 36 -6.38 5.98 -16.49
N ALA A 37 -6.04 7.18 -15.99
CA ALA A 37 -5.84 7.38 -14.56
C ALA A 37 -7.14 7.05 -13.81
N ASN A 38 -7.03 6.23 -12.75
CA ASN A 38 -8.14 5.91 -11.88
C ASN A 38 -8.23 7.00 -10.80
N SER A 39 -9.32 7.77 -10.80
CA SER A 39 -9.53 8.86 -9.84
C SER A 39 -9.55 8.37 -8.39
N ASN A 40 -10.10 7.18 -8.12
CA ASN A 40 -10.10 6.59 -6.79
C ASN A 40 -8.69 6.22 -6.33
N ALA A 41 -7.84 5.73 -7.24
CA ALA A 41 -6.46 5.41 -6.93
C ALA A 41 -5.65 6.67 -6.61
N ILE A 42 -5.88 7.76 -7.34
CA ILE A 42 -5.21 9.05 -7.09
C ILE A 42 -5.59 9.58 -5.71
N GLN A 43 -6.89 9.58 -5.39
CA GLN A 43 -7.38 10.02 -4.08
C GLN A 43 -6.80 9.16 -2.95
N THR A 44 -6.79 7.85 -3.12
CA THR A 44 -6.22 6.91 -2.14
C THR A 44 -4.75 7.20 -1.90
N LYS A 45 -3.99 7.43 -2.98
CA LYS A 45 -2.56 7.75 -2.87
C LYS A 45 -2.34 9.06 -2.09
N ASN A 46 -3.13 10.09 -2.36
CA ASN A 46 -3.04 11.36 -1.66
C ASN A 46 -3.38 11.20 -0.17
N GLU A 47 -4.37 10.41 0.17
CA GLU A 47 -4.73 10.10 1.56
C GLU A 47 -3.59 9.37 2.28
N LEU A 48 -2.97 8.39 1.63
CA LEU A 48 -1.82 7.68 2.19
C LEU A 48 -0.64 8.61 2.43
N LEU A 49 -0.33 9.49 1.47
CA LEU A 49 0.74 10.47 1.63
C LEU A 49 0.50 11.37 2.86
N ALA A 50 -0.74 11.85 3.04
CA ALA A 50 -1.09 12.68 4.16
C ALA A 50 -0.96 11.94 5.50
N MET A 51 -1.36 10.67 5.56
CA MET A 51 -1.27 9.87 6.78
C MET A 51 0.16 9.47 7.13
N LEU A 52 1.01 9.23 6.13
CA LEU A 52 2.39 8.80 6.32
C LEU A 52 3.33 9.94 6.66
N LEU A 53 3.02 11.15 6.19
CA LEU A 53 3.91 12.32 6.36
C LEU A 53 4.39 12.54 7.80
N PRO A 54 3.55 12.46 8.83
CA PRO A 54 4.00 12.68 10.22
C PRO A 54 5.05 11.69 10.70
N TYR A 55 5.18 10.53 10.06
CA TYR A 55 6.11 9.47 10.47
C TYR A 55 7.40 9.44 9.66
N ALA A 56 7.52 10.30 8.65
CA ALA A 56 8.71 10.35 7.82
C ALA A 56 9.92 10.78 8.67
N PRO A 57 11.10 10.12 8.48
CA PRO A 57 12.30 10.52 9.20
C PRO A 57 12.79 11.88 8.70
N GLU A 58 13.56 12.58 9.53
CA GLU A 58 14.13 13.89 9.15
C GLU A 58 15.07 13.79 7.94
N THR A 59 15.81 12.70 7.88
CA THR A 59 16.69 12.39 6.75
C THR A 59 16.35 11.01 6.22
N PRO A 60 16.39 10.80 4.90
CA PRO A 60 16.10 9.49 4.33
C PRO A 60 17.04 8.42 4.87
N LEU A 61 16.50 7.24 5.17
CA LEU A 61 17.31 6.09 5.54
C LEU A 61 18.17 5.69 4.34
N GLN A 62 19.42 5.35 4.58
CA GLN A 62 20.41 5.11 3.52
C GLN A 62 20.86 3.67 3.40
N GLY A 63 20.65 2.87 4.43
CA GLY A 63 21.08 1.48 4.47
C GLY A 63 20.09 0.52 3.83
N ALA A 64 20.34 -0.75 4.01
CA ALA A 64 19.43 -1.82 3.60
C ALA A 64 18.19 -1.82 4.50
N ILE A 65 17.02 -1.99 3.89
CA ILE A 65 15.73 -1.84 4.57
C ILE A 65 15.01 -3.18 4.63
N ARG A 66 14.55 -3.55 5.83
CA ARG A 66 13.52 -4.57 6.02
C ARG A 66 12.19 -3.84 6.23
N LEU A 67 11.20 -4.18 5.43
CA LEU A 67 9.86 -3.62 5.50
C LEU A 67 8.87 -4.70 5.94
N GLU A 68 8.18 -4.46 7.06
CA GLU A 68 7.15 -5.35 7.56
C GLU A 68 5.84 -4.58 7.64
N ILE A 69 4.81 -5.07 6.96
CA ILE A 69 3.49 -4.44 6.94
C ILE A 69 2.43 -5.49 7.22
N ASP A 70 1.65 -5.25 8.26
CA ASP A 70 0.46 -6.03 8.57
C ASP A 70 -0.77 -5.17 8.26
N ILE A 71 -1.60 -5.66 7.34
CA ILE A 71 -2.77 -4.94 6.84
C ILE A 71 -4.01 -5.59 7.44
N PHE A 72 -4.82 -4.79 8.15
CA PHE A 72 -6.05 -5.25 8.78
C PHE A 72 -7.24 -4.52 8.18
N TYR A 73 -8.08 -5.27 7.47
CA TYR A 73 -9.36 -4.78 6.94
C TYR A 73 -10.48 -5.05 7.94
N SER A 74 -11.47 -4.19 7.99
CA SER A 74 -12.68 -4.48 8.76
C SER A 74 -13.39 -5.68 8.16
N TRP A 75 -14.10 -6.42 9.02
CA TRP A 75 -14.86 -7.60 8.62
C TRP A 75 -15.87 -7.27 7.53
N ARG A 76 -16.05 -8.21 6.60
CA ARG A 76 -17.14 -8.12 5.63
C ARG A 76 -18.49 -8.19 6.37
N LYS A 77 -19.48 -7.48 5.86
CA LYS A 77 -20.83 -7.50 6.44
C LYS A 77 -21.43 -8.90 6.50
N SER A 78 -21.09 -9.75 5.54
CA SER A 78 -21.57 -11.12 5.41
C SER A 78 -20.83 -12.12 6.31
N GLU A 79 -19.79 -11.67 7.04
CA GLU A 79 -18.98 -12.58 7.84
C GLU A 79 -19.73 -13.10 9.05
N THR A 80 -19.57 -14.40 9.34
CA THR A 80 -20.26 -15.06 10.47
C THR A 80 -19.68 -14.63 11.81
N LYS A 81 -20.49 -14.72 12.85
CA LYS A 81 -20.04 -14.46 14.24
C LYS A 81 -18.93 -15.42 14.65
N LYS A 82 -19.02 -16.67 14.19
CA LYS A 82 -18.04 -17.72 14.51
C LYS A 82 -16.64 -17.33 13.97
N ASN A 83 -16.57 -16.85 12.73
CA ASN A 83 -15.30 -16.44 12.13
C ASN A 83 -14.76 -15.17 12.81
N ARG A 84 -15.62 -14.22 13.15
CA ARG A 84 -15.22 -13.00 13.86
C ARG A 84 -14.69 -13.31 15.27
N ALA A 85 -15.21 -14.35 15.91
CA ALA A 85 -14.77 -14.76 17.25
C ALA A 85 -13.30 -15.26 17.25
N ASN A 86 -12.76 -15.67 16.10
CA ASN A 86 -11.37 -16.07 15.96
C ASN A 86 -10.39 -14.87 16.01
N GLY A 87 -10.89 -13.64 15.97
CA GLY A 87 -10.10 -12.43 16.08
C GLY A 87 -9.57 -11.90 14.77
N GLN A 88 -9.11 -12.76 13.88
CA GLN A 88 -8.63 -12.38 12.56
C GLN A 88 -8.72 -13.55 11.58
N MET A 89 -8.79 -13.23 10.28
CA MET A 89 -8.89 -14.23 9.23
C MET A 89 -8.14 -13.72 7.99
N PRO A 90 -7.34 -14.55 7.31
CA PRO A 90 -6.64 -14.11 6.10
C PRO A 90 -7.60 -13.60 5.03
N VAL A 91 -7.22 -12.50 4.37
CA VAL A 91 -7.94 -11.95 3.22
C VAL A 91 -7.39 -12.61 1.96
N ILE A 92 -8.24 -13.29 1.20
CA ILE A 92 -7.84 -14.01 -0.01
C ILE A 92 -8.43 -13.39 -1.29
N THR A 93 -8.96 -12.17 -1.17
CA THR A 93 -9.54 -11.42 -2.28
C THR A 93 -8.68 -10.19 -2.60
N LYS A 94 -8.97 -9.54 -3.72
CA LYS A 94 -8.24 -8.33 -4.12
C LYS A 94 -8.36 -7.21 -3.08
N PRO A 95 -7.35 -6.32 -2.99
CA PRO A 95 -6.18 -6.23 -3.86
C PRO A 95 -5.10 -7.26 -3.52
N ASP A 96 -4.32 -7.66 -4.53
CA ASP A 96 -3.16 -8.53 -4.32
C ASP A 96 -2.09 -7.80 -3.51
N LEU A 97 -1.34 -8.53 -2.69
CA LEU A 97 -0.30 -7.93 -1.85
C LEU A 97 0.77 -7.19 -2.66
N ASP A 98 1.19 -7.73 -3.80
CA ASP A 98 2.19 -7.10 -4.65
C ASP A 98 1.70 -5.77 -5.23
N ASN A 99 0.45 -5.68 -5.65
CA ASN A 99 -0.13 -4.43 -6.14
C ASN A 99 -0.35 -3.44 -5.01
N TRP A 100 -0.79 -3.91 -3.85
CA TRP A 100 -0.99 -3.07 -2.67
C TRP A 100 0.31 -2.41 -2.24
N VAL A 101 1.39 -3.21 -2.15
CA VAL A 101 2.68 -2.70 -1.66
C VAL A 101 3.35 -1.76 -2.64
N LYS A 102 3.14 -1.92 -3.95
CA LYS A 102 3.67 -0.97 -4.95
C LYS A 102 3.22 0.46 -4.66
N GLN A 103 1.92 0.62 -4.43
CA GLN A 103 1.35 1.93 -4.12
C GLN A 103 1.89 2.48 -2.79
N PHE A 104 1.98 1.62 -1.79
CA PHE A 104 2.45 2.00 -0.47
C PHE A 104 3.94 2.39 -0.50
N ASN A 105 4.77 1.59 -1.17
CA ASN A 105 6.20 1.88 -1.32
C ASN A 105 6.44 3.18 -2.09
N ASP A 106 5.66 3.44 -3.12
CA ASP A 106 5.74 4.71 -3.85
C ASP A 106 5.53 5.89 -2.91
N CYS A 107 4.56 5.79 -2.02
CA CYS A 107 4.30 6.84 -1.04
C CYS A 107 5.48 7.00 -0.07
N LEU A 108 6.03 5.91 0.44
CA LEU A 108 7.18 5.95 1.35
C LEU A 108 8.40 6.57 0.67
N THR A 109 8.66 6.22 -0.57
CA THR A 109 9.78 6.76 -1.35
C THR A 109 9.57 8.26 -1.63
N ARG A 110 8.37 8.66 -2.00
CA ARG A 110 8.05 10.08 -2.26
C ARG A 110 8.18 10.95 -1.01
N LEU A 111 7.89 10.39 0.15
CA LEU A 111 8.02 11.09 1.43
C LEU A 111 9.44 11.00 2.01
N ALA A 112 10.37 10.44 1.24
CA ALA A 112 11.78 10.32 1.60
C ALA A 112 12.01 9.51 2.89
N PHE A 113 11.26 8.43 3.10
CA PHE A 113 11.58 7.46 4.14
C PHE A 113 12.92 6.81 3.84
N TRP A 114 13.21 6.58 2.57
CA TRP A 114 14.49 6.15 2.04
C TRP A 114 14.72 6.84 0.69
N ARG A 115 15.89 6.64 0.11
CA ARG A 115 16.23 7.29 -1.16
C ARG A 115 15.62 6.57 -2.37
N ASP A 116 15.61 5.24 -2.31
CA ASP A 116 15.18 4.40 -3.41
C ASP A 116 14.54 3.13 -2.85
N ASP A 117 13.43 2.70 -3.43
CA ASP A 117 12.75 1.47 -3.05
C ASP A 117 13.61 0.22 -3.29
N ALA A 118 14.66 0.32 -4.13
CA ALA A 118 15.65 -0.74 -4.30
C ALA A 118 16.44 -1.05 -3.03
N GLN A 119 16.43 -0.15 -2.02
CA GLN A 119 17.04 -0.41 -0.72
C GLN A 119 16.30 -1.49 0.08
N VAL A 120 15.03 -1.76 -0.25
CA VAL A 120 14.25 -2.79 0.44
C VAL A 120 14.71 -4.16 -0.04
N PHE A 121 15.44 -4.87 0.84
CA PHE A 121 15.98 -6.20 0.53
C PHE A 121 15.16 -7.32 1.16
N ASP A 122 14.30 -7.00 2.14
CA ASP A 122 13.52 -7.98 2.89
C ASP A 122 12.14 -7.40 3.15
N MET A 123 11.09 -8.16 2.81
CA MET A 123 9.73 -7.66 2.87
C MET A 123 8.79 -8.72 3.40
N HIS A 124 8.04 -8.38 4.44
CA HIS A 124 7.03 -9.23 5.05
C HIS A 124 5.69 -8.53 5.00
N LEU A 125 4.74 -9.13 4.30
CA LEU A 125 3.42 -8.56 4.09
C LEU A 125 2.35 -9.56 4.52
N THR A 126 1.37 -9.09 5.29
CA THR A 126 0.20 -9.88 5.64
C THR A 126 -1.06 -9.05 5.47
N LYS A 127 -2.17 -9.69 5.16
CA LYS A 127 -3.48 -9.03 5.14
C LYS A 127 -4.54 -9.91 5.78
N PHE A 128 -5.24 -9.32 6.74
CA PHE A 128 -6.26 -9.99 7.54
C PHE A 128 -7.52 -9.16 7.64
N TYR A 129 -8.65 -9.82 7.88
CA TYR A 129 -9.83 -9.17 8.45
C TYR A 129 -9.66 -9.16 9.97
N ALA A 130 -10.07 -8.08 10.62
CA ALA A 130 -10.00 -7.93 12.08
C ALA A 130 -11.06 -6.94 12.57
N ASP A 131 -11.27 -6.90 13.88
CA ASP A 131 -12.25 -5.99 14.48
C ASP A 131 -11.90 -4.52 14.26
N LYS A 132 -10.60 -4.18 14.29
CA LYS A 132 -10.13 -2.81 14.05
C LYS A 132 -9.31 -2.75 12.77
N PRO A 133 -9.76 -1.98 11.77
CA PRO A 133 -8.94 -1.77 10.58
C PRO A 133 -7.72 -0.93 10.91
N MET A 134 -6.56 -1.31 10.37
CA MET A 134 -5.32 -0.56 10.56
C MET A 134 -4.24 -1.04 9.61
N ILE A 135 -3.18 -0.27 9.48
CA ILE A 135 -1.95 -0.68 8.81
C ILE A 135 -0.83 -0.54 9.83
N HIS A 136 -0.22 -1.66 10.21
CA HIS A 136 0.93 -1.67 11.11
C HIS A 136 2.19 -1.76 10.27
N VAL A 137 3.11 -0.80 10.45
CA VAL A 137 4.32 -0.68 9.65
C VAL A 137 5.54 -0.70 10.55
N ARG A 138 6.51 -1.54 10.19
CA ARG A 138 7.83 -1.57 10.82
C ARG A 138 8.89 -1.49 9.73
N ILE A 139 9.77 -0.51 9.85
CA ILE A 139 10.87 -0.27 8.92
C ILE A 139 12.17 -0.37 9.71
N THR A 140 13.01 -1.35 9.36
CA THR A 140 14.29 -1.55 10.04
C THR A 140 15.43 -1.28 9.06
N GLU A 141 16.31 -0.35 9.43
CA GLU A 141 17.50 -0.05 8.66
C GLU A 141 18.68 -0.86 9.19
N PHE A 142 19.35 -1.54 8.30
CA PHE A 142 20.58 -2.28 8.58
C PHE A 142 21.75 -1.48 8.04
N ASN A 143 22.63 -1.06 8.92
CA ASN A 143 23.89 -0.42 8.58
C ASN A 143 24.94 -1.53 8.43
N GLY A 144 25.16 -1.91 7.20
CA GLY A 144 26.07 -3.00 6.92
C GLY A 144 27.41 -2.57 6.43
#